data_07eb30fad91574c943684a096ab758dd
#
_entry.id   07eb30fad91574c943684a096ab758dd
#
_cell.length_a   1.000
_cell.length_b   1.000
_cell.length_c   1.000
_cell.angle_alpha   90.00
_cell.angle_beta   90.00
_cell.angle_gamma   90.00
#
_symmetry.space_group_name_H-M   'P 1'
#
loop_
_entity.id
_entity.type
_entity.pdbx_description
1 polymer ?
#
loop_
_entity_poly.entity_id
_entity_poly.type
_entity_poly.pdbx_seq_one_letter_code
_entity_poly.pdbx_strand_id
1 'polypeptide(L)'
;MSKEKLKKAREFEQEQLKRISPEERPCYHVTGGSGWINDPNGFSFYKDEYHLFYQYHPYSNEWGPMHWGHVTSKDLITWERLPLAMVPEEAYDNFGCFSGSGIELSDGRHLLMYTGVGYVSDIPMANGELPTHQTQCLAVGDGTDYEKYEKNPVITGEDVPAGGSKVDFRDPKIWKDEDGFYYAVVANMTEDGNSRILLFKSADAFQWQYVCVLDHSDEKLGKMWECPDFYEVDGKHVLVVSPMAMMPEGLKFHVGHSVIYLTGTYDKKTHQFIREDVQPLDSGIDFYAPQSMQTPDGRRVMIAWMQAWPNSKFVPDGVKYFGQMTLPREINYRNGKLIQQPVREIENYRGEYVHYENVEISDETVLNGVDGRVLDMTVKLKVTDTFKKFTIKLAADETYDSTITYDPVREVLSLDRSRSGYMYDILHKRDIQVKPAGGEVTLRILMDRFSVEIFINDGSQTATMVLFTPQEADNISFAADGKAQISVDKYALTF
;
A
#
# COMPACT_ATOMS: atom_id res chain seq x y z
N MET A 1 17.06 27.79 -10.35
CA MET A 1 16.34 27.66 -9.05
C MET A 1 16.00 26.20 -8.72
N SER A 2 15.61 25.39 -9.70
CA SER A 2 15.19 23.98 -9.50
C SER A 2 16.28 23.10 -8.85
N LYS A 3 17.48 23.08 -9.38
CA LYS A 3 18.59 22.28 -8.86
C LYS A 3 19.00 22.64 -7.42
N GLU A 4 18.69 23.86 -6.94
CA GLU A 4 19.03 24.29 -5.56
C GLU A 4 18.06 23.73 -4.52
N LYS A 5 16.73 23.69 -4.82
CA LYS A 5 15.75 23.06 -3.90
C LYS A 5 16.00 21.57 -3.76
N LEU A 6 16.22 20.88 -4.86
CA LEU A 6 16.54 19.44 -4.86
C LEU A 6 17.81 19.14 -4.06
N LYS A 7 18.87 19.94 -4.28
CA LYS A 7 20.13 19.81 -3.52
C LYS A 7 19.91 19.99 -2.01
N LYS A 8 19.19 21.04 -1.61
CA LYS A 8 18.88 21.29 -0.19
C LYS A 8 18.07 20.15 0.44
N ALA A 9 17.09 19.60 -0.27
CA ALA A 9 16.31 18.48 0.22
C ALA A 9 17.16 17.22 0.42
N ARG A 10 18.04 16.91 -0.54
CA ARG A 10 19.01 15.80 -0.45
C ARG A 10 20.01 15.99 0.71
N GLU A 11 20.55 17.18 0.87
CA GLU A 11 21.46 17.50 1.98
C GLU A 11 20.76 17.36 3.33
N PHE A 12 19.52 17.85 3.44
CA PHE A 12 18.72 17.70 4.65
C PHE A 12 18.47 16.22 4.99
N GLU A 13 18.01 15.42 4.01
CA GLU A 13 17.78 13.99 4.19
C GLU A 13 19.05 13.28 4.69
N GLN A 14 20.21 13.54 4.08
CA GLN A 14 21.49 12.96 4.47
C GLN A 14 21.89 13.32 5.93
N GLU A 15 21.57 14.53 6.39
CA GLU A 15 21.80 14.92 7.78
C GLU A 15 20.84 14.22 8.76
N GLN A 16 19.57 14.02 8.38
CA GLN A 16 18.61 13.32 9.22
C GLN A 16 18.93 11.82 9.33
N LEU A 17 19.35 11.19 8.24
CA LEU A 17 19.74 9.78 8.22
C LEU A 17 20.79 9.44 9.27
N LYS A 18 21.74 10.32 9.55
CA LYS A 18 22.78 10.14 10.59
C LYS A 18 22.21 10.10 12.02
N ARG A 19 20.96 10.53 12.22
CA ARG A 19 20.33 10.65 13.54
C ARG A 19 19.38 9.49 13.87
N ILE A 20 19.16 8.57 12.92
CA ILE A 20 18.22 7.47 13.05
C ILE A 20 19.03 6.18 13.00
N SER A 21 19.02 5.42 14.10
CA SER A 21 19.74 4.15 14.13
C SER A 21 18.99 3.05 13.35
N PRO A 22 19.68 2.01 12.89
CA PRO A 22 19.05 0.88 12.21
C PRO A 22 17.98 0.17 13.05
N GLU A 23 18.13 0.16 14.37
CA GLU A 23 17.19 -0.47 15.31
C GLU A 23 15.89 0.32 15.43
N GLU A 24 15.88 1.62 15.11
CA GLU A 24 14.68 2.46 15.06
C GLU A 24 13.86 2.24 13.78
N ARG A 25 14.33 1.39 12.84
CA ARG A 25 13.68 1.11 11.56
C ARG A 25 13.18 -0.33 11.50
N PRO A 26 12.15 -0.62 10.67
CA PRO A 26 11.85 -1.99 10.31
C PRO A 26 13.04 -2.64 9.60
N CYS A 27 13.11 -3.98 9.63
CA CYS A 27 14.21 -4.73 9.04
C CYS A 27 14.11 -4.79 7.51
N TYR A 28 12.88 -4.95 6.98
CA TYR A 28 12.65 -5.16 5.56
C TYR A 28 11.54 -4.30 4.94
N HIS A 29 10.84 -3.50 5.72
CA HIS A 29 9.85 -2.56 5.18
C HIS A 29 10.50 -1.21 4.84
N VAL A 30 10.13 -0.66 3.69
CA VAL A 30 10.62 0.66 3.26
C VAL A 30 10.03 1.77 4.13
N THR A 31 10.89 2.67 4.57
CA THR A 31 10.52 3.92 5.27
C THR A 31 11.15 5.12 4.58
N GLY A 32 10.70 6.32 4.89
CA GLY A 32 11.40 7.55 4.51
C GLY A 32 12.79 7.68 5.14
N GLY A 33 13.66 8.50 4.59
CA GLY A 33 14.94 8.87 5.21
C GLY A 33 14.72 9.53 6.57
N SER A 34 13.73 10.42 6.64
CA SER A 34 13.18 11.11 7.81
C SER A 34 11.76 11.55 7.47
N GLY A 35 11.07 12.21 8.38
CA GLY A 35 9.80 12.86 8.10
C GLY A 35 8.70 11.88 7.68
N TRP A 36 7.78 12.36 6.86
CA TRP A 36 6.55 11.66 6.45
C TRP A 36 6.70 10.93 5.13
N ILE A 37 6.11 9.71 5.03
CA ILE A 37 5.82 9.06 3.75
C ILE A 37 4.35 8.58 3.70
N ASN A 38 3.80 8.57 2.47
CA ASN A 38 2.55 7.88 2.16
C ASN A 38 2.71 7.07 0.86
N ASP A 39 1.86 7.19 -0.12
CA ASP A 39 1.70 6.33 -1.29
C ASP A 39 3.00 5.86 -1.94
N PRO A 40 3.13 4.57 -2.27
CA PRO A 40 4.15 4.09 -3.21
C PRO A 40 3.91 4.66 -4.60
N ASN A 41 4.98 5.06 -5.25
CA ASN A 41 4.98 5.68 -6.58
C ASN A 41 6.02 5.04 -7.48
N GLY A 42 5.84 5.15 -8.78
CA GLY A 42 6.88 4.80 -9.75
C GLY A 42 7.41 3.36 -9.61
N PHE A 43 6.63 2.45 -9.00
CA PHE A 43 7.06 1.06 -8.80
C PHE A 43 7.25 0.38 -10.14
N SER A 44 8.51 0.07 -10.48
CA SER A 44 8.94 -0.33 -11.82
C SER A 44 10.23 -1.15 -11.77
N PHE A 45 10.52 -1.86 -12.86
CA PHE A 45 11.80 -2.51 -13.06
C PHE A 45 12.59 -1.73 -14.13
N TYR A 46 13.82 -1.36 -13.82
CA TYR A 46 14.67 -0.57 -14.70
C TYR A 46 16.15 -0.85 -14.42
N LYS A 47 16.95 -1.07 -15.46
CA LYS A 47 18.38 -1.38 -15.36
C LYS A 47 18.72 -2.50 -14.36
N ASP A 48 18.00 -3.61 -14.46
CA ASP A 48 18.18 -4.81 -13.62
C ASP A 48 17.92 -4.61 -12.13
N GLU A 49 17.20 -3.55 -11.75
CA GLU A 49 16.79 -3.27 -10.38
C GLU A 49 15.30 -2.90 -10.30
N TYR A 50 14.67 -3.24 -9.18
CA TYR A 50 13.34 -2.75 -8.82
C TYR A 50 13.48 -1.35 -8.25
N HIS A 51 12.74 -0.40 -8.79
CA HIS A 51 12.68 0.98 -8.33
C HIS A 51 11.36 1.21 -7.63
N LEU A 52 11.42 1.81 -6.44
CA LEU A 52 10.26 2.27 -5.71
C LEU A 52 10.48 3.71 -5.30
N PHE A 53 9.54 4.56 -5.71
CA PHE A 53 9.42 5.92 -5.22
C PHE A 53 8.27 5.99 -4.22
N TYR A 54 8.19 7.08 -3.49
CA TYR A 54 7.10 7.29 -2.55
C TYR A 54 6.86 8.78 -2.30
N GLN A 55 5.61 9.12 -1.97
CA GLN A 55 5.25 10.43 -1.46
C GLN A 55 6.07 10.73 -0.22
N TYR A 56 6.74 11.88 -0.17
CA TYR A 56 7.73 12.17 0.84
C TYR A 56 7.72 13.64 1.27
N HIS A 57 7.58 13.89 2.57
CA HIS A 57 7.83 15.18 3.18
C HIS A 57 9.02 15.07 4.16
N PRO A 58 10.25 15.38 3.73
CA PRO A 58 11.46 15.11 4.53
C PRO A 58 11.57 15.96 5.80
N TYR A 59 10.90 17.11 5.86
CA TYR A 59 11.10 18.14 6.86
C TYR A 59 10.22 18.00 8.10
N SER A 60 9.17 17.19 8.07
CA SER A 60 8.25 16.98 9.19
C SER A 60 7.67 15.56 9.15
N ASN A 61 7.31 15.01 10.31
CA ASN A 61 6.57 13.76 10.43
C ASN A 61 5.06 13.91 10.13
N GLU A 62 4.62 15.10 9.75
CA GLU A 62 3.27 15.39 9.30
C GLU A 62 3.24 15.53 7.78
N TRP A 63 2.08 15.26 7.19
CA TRP A 63 1.86 15.49 5.77
C TRP A 63 2.10 16.96 5.40
N GLY A 64 2.74 17.20 4.28
CA GLY A 64 3.10 18.55 3.82
C GLY A 64 3.42 18.59 2.33
N PRO A 65 4.17 19.57 1.85
CA PRO A 65 4.55 19.64 0.44
C PRO A 65 5.29 18.39 -0.02
N MET A 66 4.63 17.58 -0.85
CA MET A 66 5.13 16.27 -1.26
C MET A 66 6.29 16.36 -2.24
N HIS A 67 7.34 15.65 -1.91
CA HIS A 67 8.48 15.29 -2.73
C HIS A 67 8.34 13.83 -3.15
N TRP A 68 9.25 13.31 -3.95
CA TRP A 68 9.39 11.86 -4.19
C TRP A 68 10.71 11.37 -3.63
N GLY A 69 10.63 10.53 -2.59
CA GLY A 69 11.76 9.71 -2.13
C GLY A 69 12.00 8.54 -3.08
N HIS A 70 13.14 7.87 -2.98
CA HIS A 70 13.55 6.83 -3.92
C HIS A 70 14.38 5.74 -3.25
N VAL A 71 14.04 4.48 -3.52
CA VAL A 71 14.82 3.30 -3.14
C VAL A 71 14.88 2.32 -4.29
N THR A 72 15.91 1.47 -4.30
CA THR A 72 16.04 0.35 -5.25
C THR A 72 16.27 -0.97 -4.54
N SER A 73 15.95 -2.07 -5.22
CA SER A 73 16.14 -3.43 -4.72
C SER A 73 16.48 -4.39 -5.87
N LYS A 74 17.27 -5.42 -5.56
CA LYS A 74 17.51 -6.53 -6.47
C LYS A 74 16.63 -7.75 -6.22
N ASP A 75 16.01 -7.79 -5.04
CA ASP A 75 15.28 -8.97 -4.55
C ASP A 75 13.89 -8.64 -3.95
N LEU A 76 13.44 -7.37 -4.03
CA LEU A 76 12.18 -6.90 -3.47
C LEU A 76 12.10 -6.93 -1.92
N ILE A 77 13.17 -7.33 -1.24
CA ILE A 77 13.24 -7.47 0.23
C ILE A 77 14.20 -6.45 0.82
N THR A 78 15.42 -6.41 0.30
CA THR A 78 16.44 -5.47 0.75
C THR A 78 16.42 -4.24 -0.14
N TRP A 79 16.31 -3.05 0.45
CA TRP A 79 16.15 -1.81 -0.27
C TRP A 79 17.30 -0.84 0.01
N GLU A 80 17.93 -0.38 -1.05
CA GLU A 80 18.96 0.65 -0.99
C GLU A 80 18.35 2.04 -1.25
N ARG A 81 18.69 3.01 -0.41
CA ARG A 81 18.20 4.38 -0.55
C ARG A 81 18.99 5.12 -1.60
N LEU A 82 18.30 5.66 -2.58
CA LEU A 82 18.85 6.58 -3.56
C LEU A 82 18.55 8.05 -3.17
N PRO A 83 19.23 9.01 -3.79
CA PRO A 83 18.92 10.42 -3.57
C PRO A 83 17.46 10.72 -3.92
N LEU A 84 16.80 11.56 -3.12
CA LEU A 84 15.46 12.09 -3.39
C LEU A 84 15.33 12.52 -4.85
N ALA A 85 14.26 12.04 -5.53
CA ALA A 85 14.13 12.15 -6.99
C ALA A 85 13.55 13.49 -7.44
N MET A 86 12.50 13.99 -6.78
CA MET A 86 11.78 15.21 -7.19
C MET A 86 11.36 16.06 -6.01
N VAL A 87 11.29 17.38 -6.23
CA VAL A 87 10.81 18.38 -5.26
C VAL A 87 9.75 19.27 -5.89
N PRO A 88 8.81 19.84 -5.12
CA PRO A 88 7.86 20.83 -5.62
C PRO A 88 8.56 22.17 -5.88
N GLU A 89 8.57 22.61 -7.13
CA GLU A 89 9.37 23.77 -7.53
C GLU A 89 8.83 24.59 -8.69
N GLU A 90 8.07 23.96 -9.61
CA GLU A 90 7.51 24.61 -10.78
C GLU A 90 6.09 25.11 -10.51
N ALA A 91 5.60 26.07 -11.30
CA ALA A 91 4.27 26.65 -11.07
C ALA A 91 3.14 25.62 -11.05
N TYR A 92 3.28 24.54 -11.82
CA TYR A 92 2.29 23.47 -11.90
C TYR A 92 2.39 22.45 -10.75
N ASP A 93 3.45 22.51 -9.93
CA ASP A 93 3.65 21.57 -8.79
C ASP A 93 4.19 22.23 -7.52
N ASN A 94 4.11 23.55 -7.39
CA ASN A 94 4.70 24.29 -6.27
C ASN A 94 4.01 24.02 -4.92
N PHE A 95 2.85 23.38 -4.92
CA PHE A 95 2.24 22.82 -3.72
C PHE A 95 2.74 21.40 -3.43
N GLY A 96 2.93 20.55 -4.46
CA GLY A 96 3.43 19.18 -4.27
C GLY A 96 3.57 18.39 -5.57
N CYS A 97 4.52 17.46 -5.57
CA CYS A 97 4.60 16.36 -6.52
C CYS A 97 3.79 15.19 -5.94
N PHE A 98 2.51 15.07 -6.34
CA PHE A 98 1.61 14.03 -5.84
C PHE A 98 1.83 12.69 -6.58
N SER A 99 1.00 11.70 -6.23
CA SER A 99 1.20 10.32 -6.65
C SER A 99 1.21 10.10 -8.16
N GLY A 100 1.85 9.02 -8.55
CA GLY A 100 2.01 8.63 -9.93
C GLY A 100 2.84 7.35 -10.09
N SER A 101 3.25 7.04 -11.30
CA SER A 101 3.86 5.76 -11.67
C SER A 101 5.07 5.92 -12.57
N GLY A 102 5.76 4.83 -12.91
CA GLY A 102 6.97 4.85 -13.73
C GLY A 102 7.04 3.67 -14.69
N ILE A 103 7.71 3.88 -15.82
CA ILE A 103 8.01 2.85 -16.81
C ILE A 103 9.35 3.10 -17.49
N GLU A 104 9.93 2.04 -18.05
CA GLU A 104 11.02 2.16 -19.01
C GLU A 104 10.47 2.50 -20.41
N LEU A 105 11.03 3.53 -21.03
CA LEU A 105 10.73 3.89 -22.42
C LEU A 105 11.48 3.00 -23.41
N SER A 106 10.99 2.92 -24.65
CA SER A 106 11.62 2.12 -25.70
C SER A 106 13.05 2.56 -26.05
N ASP A 107 13.44 3.78 -25.70
CA ASP A 107 14.80 4.30 -25.87
C ASP A 107 15.72 4.08 -24.64
N GLY A 108 15.24 3.34 -23.64
CA GLY A 108 16.00 2.98 -22.45
C GLY A 108 16.06 4.05 -21.36
N ARG A 109 15.28 5.13 -21.48
CA ARG A 109 15.14 6.11 -20.40
C ARG A 109 14.04 5.67 -19.40
N HIS A 110 14.18 6.06 -18.15
CA HIS A 110 13.13 5.89 -17.15
C HIS A 110 12.19 7.09 -17.15
N LEU A 111 10.89 6.86 -17.36
CA LEU A 111 9.85 7.87 -17.33
C LEU A 111 9.03 7.74 -16.06
N LEU A 112 8.87 8.83 -15.34
CA LEU A 112 7.93 8.99 -14.24
C LEU A 112 6.77 9.87 -14.70
N MET A 113 5.54 9.44 -14.45
CA MET A 113 4.33 10.23 -14.65
C MET A 113 3.71 10.50 -13.29
N TYR A 114 3.50 11.76 -12.92
CA TYR A 114 3.06 12.16 -11.59
C TYR A 114 2.01 13.28 -11.66
N THR A 115 1.30 13.49 -10.56
CA THR A 115 0.38 14.61 -10.44
C THR A 115 1.11 15.83 -9.90
N GLY A 116 1.26 16.86 -10.72
CA GLY A 116 1.68 18.19 -10.29
C GLY A 116 0.50 18.93 -9.67
N VAL A 117 0.67 19.39 -8.41
CA VAL A 117 -0.32 20.23 -7.73
C VAL A 117 0.24 21.64 -7.56
N GLY A 118 -0.37 22.59 -8.22
CA GLY A 118 0.05 23.98 -8.22
C GLY A 118 -1.00 24.93 -7.65
N TYR A 119 -0.56 26.01 -7.04
CA TYR A 119 -1.46 27.09 -6.62
C TYR A 119 -1.94 27.88 -7.85
N VAL A 120 -3.24 28.19 -7.89
CA VAL A 120 -3.87 28.99 -8.93
C VAL A 120 -4.09 30.45 -8.53
N SER A 121 -4.01 30.75 -7.24
CA SER A 121 -4.20 32.09 -6.69
C SER A 121 -3.57 32.22 -5.30
N ASP A 122 -3.12 33.41 -4.96
CA ASP A 122 -2.67 33.78 -3.61
C ASP A 122 -3.84 34.24 -2.71
N ILE A 123 -5.06 34.19 -3.20
CA ILE A 123 -6.27 34.57 -2.44
C ILE A 123 -6.89 33.30 -1.85
N PRO A 124 -6.95 33.19 -0.51
CA PRO A 124 -7.55 32.02 0.15
C PRO A 124 -9.04 31.87 -0.17
N MET A 125 -9.48 30.62 -0.26
CA MET A 125 -10.90 30.25 -0.29
C MET A 125 -11.58 30.49 1.07
N ALA A 126 -12.90 30.28 1.15
CA ALA A 126 -13.68 30.49 2.37
C ALA A 126 -13.23 29.61 3.56
N ASN A 127 -12.59 28.48 3.29
CA ASN A 127 -11.99 27.57 4.29
C ASN A 127 -10.57 28.00 4.75
N GLY A 128 -10.04 29.09 4.19
CA GLY A 128 -8.69 29.60 4.49
C GLY A 128 -7.56 28.97 3.69
N GLU A 129 -7.83 27.96 2.86
CA GLU A 129 -6.84 27.31 2.01
C GLU A 129 -6.66 28.07 0.69
N LEU A 130 -5.45 27.99 0.13
CA LEU A 130 -5.22 28.51 -1.23
C LEU A 130 -5.75 27.51 -2.26
N PRO A 131 -6.44 28.00 -3.31
CA PRO A 131 -6.93 27.12 -4.37
C PRO A 131 -5.79 26.52 -5.16
N THR A 132 -5.91 25.22 -5.45
CA THR A 132 -4.94 24.46 -6.24
C THR A 132 -5.59 23.85 -7.47
N HIS A 133 -4.78 23.44 -8.43
CA HIS A 133 -5.18 22.58 -9.54
C HIS A 133 -4.26 21.37 -9.63
N GLN A 134 -4.78 20.31 -10.21
CA GLN A 134 -4.08 19.03 -10.39
C GLN A 134 -3.92 18.76 -11.89
N THR A 135 -2.69 18.46 -12.31
CA THR A 135 -2.35 18.17 -13.70
C THR A 135 -1.37 16.99 -13.75
N GLN A 136 -1.36 16.26 -14.86
CA GLN A 136 -0.40 15.17 -15.01
C GLN A 136 0.88 15.67 -15.68
N CYS A 137 1.99 15.34 -15.06
CA CYS A 137 3.32 15.80 -15.41
C CYS A 137 4.27 14.64 -15.61
N LEU A 138 5.37 14.87 -16.30
CA LEU A 138 6.40 13.89 -16.58
C LEU A 138 7.75 14.32 -16.00
N ALA A 139 8.53 13.34 -15.57
CA ALA A 139 9.96 13.49 -15.32
C ALA A 139 10.70 12.32 -16.00
N VAL A 140 11.85 12.61 -16.58
CA VAL A 140 12.65 11.63 -17.32
C VAL A 140 14.01 11.53 -16.67
N GLY A 141 14.50 10.30 -16.46
CA GLY A 141 15.77 10.10 -15.79
C GLY A 141 16.49 8.84 -16.23
N ASP A 142 17.58 8.57 -15.51
CA ASP A 142 18.49 7.45 -15.76
C ASP A 142 18.45 6.36 -14.68
N GLY A 143 17.49 6.47 -13.74
CA GLY A 143 17.35 5.60 -12.57
C GLY A 143 17.90 6.21 -11.28
N THR A 144 18.62 7.33 -11.37
CA THR A 144 19.15 8.05 -10.19
C THR A 144 18.72 9.50 -10.16
N ASP A 145 18.95 10.21 -11.27
CA ASP A 145 18.58 11.59 -11.44
C ASP A 145 17.44 11.76 -12.44
N TYR A 146 16.53 12.69 -12.15
CA TYR A 146 15.34 12.94 -12.95
C TYR A 146 15.23 14.43 -13.26
N GLU A 147 14.84 14.73 -14.50
CA GLU A 147 14.54 16.08 -14.97
C GLU A 147 13.07 16.17 -15.36
N LYS A 148 12.37 17.19 -14.86
CA LYS A 148 10.98 17.46 -15.24
C LYS A 148 10.90 17.82 -16.71
N TYR A 149 9.90 17.27 -17.40
CA TYR A 149 9.74 17.50 -18.83
C TYR A 149 9.42 18.97 -19.12
N GLU A 150 10.10 19.56 -20.08
CA GLU A 150 10.02 21.00 -20.39
C GLU A 150 8.62 21.47 -20.81
N LYS A 151 7.78 20.55 -21.33
CA LYS A 151 6.42 20.85 -21.79
C LYS A 151 5.34 20.40 -20.82
N ASN A 152 5.70 20.21 -19.55
CA ASN A 152 4.70 19.96 -18.50
C ASN A 152 3.76 21.16 -18.31
N PRO A 153 2.50 20.92 -17.92
CA PRO A 153 1.83 19.61 -17.78
C PRO A 153 1.43 19.00 -19.13
N VAL A 154 1.36 17.65 -19.18
CA VAL A 154 1.01 16.91 -20.41
C VAL A 154 -0.45 16.51 -20.50
N ILE A 155 -1.16 16.44 -19.36
CA ILE A 155 -2.62 16.28 -19.28
C ILE A 155 -3.15 17.29 -18.25
N THR A 156 -4.17 18.03 -18.60
CA THR A 156 -4.72 19.12 -17.78
C THR A 156 -6.22 18.95 -17.53
N GLY A 157 -6.80 19.80 -16.71
CA GLY A 157 -8.25 19.84 -16.52
C GLY A 157 -9.05 20.11 -17.79
N GLU A 158 -8.43 20.65 -18.85
CA GLU A 158 -9.09 20.86 -20.16
C GLU A 158 -9.27 19.55 -20.93
N ASP A 159 -8.50 18.51 -20.62
CA ASP A 159 -8.61 17.17 -21.20
C ASP A 159 -9.66 16.31 -20.48
N VAL A 160 -10.21 16.79 -19.36
CA VAL A 160 -11.24 16.10 -18.58
C VAL A 160 -12.59 16.23 -19.29
N PRO A 161 -13.29 15.11 -19.58
CA PRO A 161 -14.58 15.16 -20.26
C PRO A 161 -15.67 15.78 -19.37
N ALA A 162 -16.73 16.28 -20.01
CA ALA A 162 -17.84 16.95 -19.33
C ALA A 162 -18.35 16.21 -18.08
N GLY A 163 -18.75 16.96 -17.06
CA GLY A 163 -19.20 16.45 -15.77
C GLY A 163 -18.07 15.99 -14.82
N GLY A 164 -16.81 16.19 -15.20
CA GLY A 164 -15.67 15.91 -14.33
C GLY A 164 -15.04 17.16 -13.74
N SER A 165 -14.54 17.03 -12.52
CA SER A 165 -13.78 18.06 -11.85
C SER A 165 -12.47 18.34 -12.61
N LYS A 166 -12.21 19.60 -12.90
CA LYS A 166 -10.93 20.05 -13.48
C LYS A 166 -9.85 20.24 -12.39
N VAL A 167 -10.22 20.07 -11.12
CA VAL A 167 -9.37 20.27 -9.95
C VAL A 167 -8.97 18.94 -9.33
N ASP A 168 -9.95 18.05 -9.10
CA ASP A 168 -9.71 16.72 -8.52
C ASP A 168 -9.45 15.70 -9.63
N PHE A 169 -8.18 15.63 -10.04
CA PHE A 169 -7.72 14.87 -11.20
C PHE A 169 -6.27 14.42 -10.99
N ARG A 170 -6.04 13.19 -10.50
CA ARG A 170 -4.74 12.76 -9.99
C ARG A 170 -4.43 11.27 -10.12
N ASP A 171 -3.20 10.92 -9.72
CA ASP A 171 -2.68 9.57 -9.53
C ASP A 171 -2.60 8.76 -10.83
N PRO A 172 -1.82 9.21 -11.84
CA PRO A 172 -1.71 8.52 -13.11
C PRO A 172 -0.95 7.20 -12.97
N LYS A 173 -1.54 6.11 -13.50
CA LYS A 173 -0.87 4.83 -13.70
C LYS A 173 -0.66 4.56 -15.17
N ILE A 174 0.62 4.58 -15.57
CA ILE A 174 1.04 4.41 -16.96
C ILE A 174 1.50 2.97 -17.22
N TRP A 175 1.19 2.45 -18.42
CA TRP A 175 1.77 1.21 -18.96
C TRP A 175 1.94 1.31 -20.47
N LYS A 176 2.75 0.42 -21.02
CA LYS A 176 2.86 0.18 -22.45
C LYS A 176 2.14 -1.11 -22.78
N ASP A 177 1.20 -1.09 -23.74
CA ASP A 177 0.47 -2.28 -24.17
C ASP A 177 1.18 -2.94 -25.37
N GLU A 178 0.77 -4.18 -25.66
CA GLU A 178 1.26 -4.99 -26.80
C GLU A 178 0.98 -4.37 -28.17
N ASP A 179 -0.02 -3.48 -28.27
CA ASP A 179 -0.32 -2.73 -29.48
C ASP A 179 0.72 -1.61 -29.79
N GLY A 180 1.69 -1.46 -28.89
CA GLY A 180 2.77 -0.51 -29.01
C GLY A 180 2.47 0.89 -28.47
N PHE A 181 1.24 1.17 -28.07
CA PHE A 181 0.84 2.44 -27.45
C PHE A 181 1.06 2.43 -25.95
N TYR A 182 1.19 3.63 -25.42
CA TYR A 182 1.16 3.89 -23.98
C TYR A 182 -0.25 4.25 -23.55
N TYR A 183 -0.65 3.77 -22.39
CA TYR A 183 -1.93 4.08 -21.77
C TYR A 183 -1.71 4.60 -20.36
N ALA A 184 -2.65 5.41 -19.89
CA ALA A 184 -2.66 5.86 -18.50
C ALA A 184 -4.10 5.88 -17.98
N VAL A 185 -4.34 5.31 -16.80
CA VAL A 185 -5.55 5.56 -16.03
C VAL A 185 -5.30 6.67 -15.02
N VAL A 186 -6.27 7.56 -14.86
CA VAL A 186 -6.19 8.73 -13.96
C VAL A 186 -7.49 8.86 -13.19
N ALA A 187 -7.40 9.05 -11.88
CA ALA A 187 -8.54 9.28 -11.02
C ALA A 187 -9.12 10.68 -11.24
N ASN A 188 -10.44 10.77 -11.31
CA ASN A 188 -11.16 12.03 -11.46
C ASN A 188 -12.44 12.05 -10.64
N MET A 189 -12.68 13.11 -9.88
CA MET A 189 -13.97 13.32 -9.23
C MET A 189 -14.96 13.94 -10.20
N THR A 190 -16.22 13.57 -10.10
CA THR A 190 -17.30 14.17 -10.87
C THR A 190 -17.89 15.37 -10.13
N GLU A 191 -18.59 16.26 -10.85
CA GLU A 191 -19.20 17.48 -10.28
C GLU A 191 -20.29 17.15 -9.24
N ASP A 192 -20.91 15.96 -9.32
CA ASP A 192 -21.88 15.45 -8.34
C ASP A 192 -21.24 14.73 -7.14
N GLY A 193 -19.91 14.72 -7.05
CA GLY A 193 -19.15 14.19 -5.93
C GLY A 193 -18.90 12.67 -5.96
N ASN A 194 -19.19 12.00 -7.08
CA ASN A 194 -18.77 10.62 -7.34
C ASN A 194 -17.35 10.58 -7.93
N SER A 195 -16.83 9.40 -8.20
CA SER A 195 -15.52 9.23 -8.82
C SER A 195 -15.62 8.45 -10.12
N ARG A 196 -14.66 8.68 -11.01
CA ARG A 196 -14.48 7.90 -12.22
C ARG A 196 -12.99 7.75 -12.54
N ILE A 197 -12.67 6.72 -13.28
CA ILE A 197 -11.33 6.48 -13.80
C ILE A 197 -11.32 6.80 -15.28
N LEU A 198 -10.47 7.74 -15.66
CA LEU A 198 -10.30 8.16 -17.05
C LEU A 198 -9.15 7.38 -17.68
N LEU A 199 -9.35 6.91 -18.90
CA LEU A 199 -8.33 6.27 -19.72
C LEU A 199 -7.78 7.27 -20.75
N PHE A 200 -6.46 7.38 -20.82
CA PHE A 200 -5.72 8.15 -21.82
C PHE A 200 -4.82 7.22 -22.63
N LYS A 201 -4.50 7.63 -23.87
CA LYS A 201 -3.64 6.92 -24.81
C LYS A 201 -2.61 7.84 -25.41
N SER A 202 -1.40 7.34 -25.65
CA SER A 202 -0.29 8.05 -26.27
C SER A 202 0.52 7.15 -27.20
N ALA A 203 1.03 7.69 -28.29
CA ALA A 203 1.94 6.99 -29.18
C ALA A 203 3.42 7.08 -28.72
N ASP A 204 3.77 8.10 -27.93
CA ASP A 204 5.14 8.44 -27.57
C ASP A 204 5.38 8.59 -26.05
N ALA A 205 4.33 8.44 -25.22
CA ALA A 205 4.29 8.70 -23.80
C ALA A 205 4.37 10.19 -23.39
N PHE A 206 4.43 11.10 -24.35
CA PHE A 206 4.56 12.55 -24.11
C PHE A 206 3.33 13.35 -24.55
N GLN A 207 2.60 12.89 -25.56
CA GLN A 207 1.38 13.51 -26.05
C GLN A 207 0.20 12.57 -25.81
N TRP A 208 -0.76 13.02 -25.01
CA TRP A 208 -1.85 12.20 -24.51
C TRP A 208 -3.19 12.59 -25.09
N GLN A 209 -4.06 11.62 -25.31
CA GLN A 209 -5.43 11.82 -25.77
C GLN A 209 -6.39 11.06 -24.88
N TYR A 210 -7.47 11.71 -24.47
CA TYR A 210 -8.57 11.07 -23.76
C TYR A 210 -9.23 9.98 -24.62
N VAL A 211 -9.51 8.83 -24.04
CA VAL A 211 -10.15 7.69 -24.70
C VAL A 211 -11.57 7.50 -24.19
N CYS A 212 -11.74 7.20 -22.91
CA CYS A 212 -13.04 6.92 -22.31
C CYS A 212 -13.02 7.04 -20.79
N VAL A 213 -14.21 6.99 -20.17
CA VAL A 213 -14.36 6.63 -18.77
C VAL A 213 -14.26 5.11 -18.68
N LEU A 214 -13.24 4.60 -18.00
CA LEU A 214 -13.01 3.16 -17.85
C LEU A 214 -14.02 2.53 -16.88
N ASP A 215 -14.20 3.18 -15.71
CA ASP A 215 -15.17 2.79 -14.69
C ASP A 215 -15.50 4.00 -13.79
N HIS A 216 -16.52 3.86 -12.94
CA HIS A 216 -16.97 4.93 -12.04
C HIS A 216 -17.50 4.38 -10.73
N SER A 217 -17.44 5.18 -9.67
CA SER A 217 -18.06 4.85 -8.39
C SER A 217 -19.58 5.02 -8.44
N ASP A 218 -20.25 4.32 -7.55
CA ASP A 218 -21.57 4.68 -7.05
C ASP A 218 -21.43 5.20 -5.59
N GLU A 219 -22.54 5.70 -5.03
CA GLU A 219 -22.54 6.26 -3.66
C GLU A 219 -22.04 5.28 -2.59
N LYS A 220 -22.10 3.97 -2.82
CA LYS A 220 -21.68 2.94 -1.85
C LYS A 220 -20.18 2.68 -1.90
N LEU A 221 -19.58 2.76 -3.08
CA LEU A 221 -18.16 2.48 -3.31
C LEU A 221 -17.26 3.70 -3.06
N GLY A 222 -17.72 4.63 -2.25
CA GLY A 222 -16.95 5.80 -1.85
C GLY A 222 -16.95 6.91 -2.91
N LYS A 223 -16.28 8.01 -2.56
CA LYS A 223 -16.17 9.20 -3.42
C LYS A 223 -14.91 9.14 -4.25
N MET A 224 -13.92 9.97 -4.04
CA MET A 224 -12.69 9.94 -4.82
C MET A 224 -12.03 8.55 -4.79
N TRP A 225 -11.78 7.96 -5.95
CA TRP A 225 -11.05 6.71 -6.14
C TRP A 225 -9.58 7.02 -6.43
N GLU A 226 -8.78 7.13 -5.39
CA GLU A 226 -7.37 7.47 -5.52
C GLU A 226 -6.54 6.27 -6.01
N CYS A 227 -5.36 6.56 -6.54
CA CYS A 227 -4.32 5.60 -6.91
C CYS A 227 -4.84 4.42 -7.77
N PRO A 228 -5.49 4.68 -8.93
CA PRO A 228 -5.96 3.60 -9.78
C PRO A 228 -4.79 2.79 -10.31
N ASP A 229 -4.95 1.45 -10.34
CA ASP A 229 -4.00 0.53 -10.98
C ASP A 229 -4.79 -0.48 -11.82
N PHE A 230 -4.56 -0.49 -13.13
CA PHE A 230 -5.31 -1.32 -14.08
C PHE A 230 -4.38 -2.29 -14.80
N TYR A 231 -4.66 -3.58 -14.69
CA TYR A 231 -3.81 -4.63 -15.25
C TYR A 231 -4.59 -5.92 -15.54
N GLU A 232 -3.95 -6.82 -16.29
CA GLU A 232 -4.39 -8.19 -16.47
C GLU A 232 -3.51 -9.13 -15.63
N VAL A 233 -4.12 -10.10 -14.96
CA VAL A 233 -3.47 -11.19 -14.24
C VAL A 233 -4.27 -12.48 -14.41
N ASP A 234 -3.60 -13.57 -14.81
CA ASP A 234 -4.18 -14.90 -15.04
C ASP A 234 -5.45 -14.85 -15.96
N GLY A 235 -5.42 -13.98 -16.98
CA GLY A 235 -6.52 -13.80 -17.95
C GLY A 235 -7.72 -13.00 -17.43
N LYS A 236 -7.57 -12.33 -16.25
CA LYS A 236 -8.60 -11.47 -15.67
C LYS A 236 -8.13 -10.03 -15.58
N HIS A 237 -8.95 -9.08 -16.07
CA HIS A 237 -8.67 -7.67 -15.89
C HIS A 237 -9.10 -7.22 -14.49
N VAL A 238 -8.24 -6.46 -13.87
CA VAL A 238 -8.39 -5.95 -12.51
C VAL A 238 -8.16 -4.45 -12.50
N LEU A 239 -9.08 -3.72 -11.88
CA LEU A 239 -8.91 -2.32 -11.51
C LEU A 239 -8.83 -2.24 -9.99
N VAL A 240 -7.69 -1.81 -9.47
CA VAL A 240 -7.51 -1.50 -8.04
C VAL A 240 -7.69 0.00 -7.85
N VAL A 241 -8.40 0.38 -6.81
CA VAL A 241 -8.60 1.79 -6.42
C VAL A 241 -8.65 1.93 -4.91
N SER A 242 -8.32 3.12 -4.42
CA SER A 242 -8.35 3.48 -3.00
C SER A 242 -9.47 4.49 -2.73
N PRO A 243 -10.72 4.05 -2.49
CA PRO A 243 -11.85 4.93 -2.27
C PRO A 243 -11.74 5.72 -0.97
N MET A 244 -12.01 7.02 -1.03
CA MET A 244 -12.32 7.83 0.14
C MET A 244 -13.81 7.69 0.49
N ALA A 245 -14.14 7.81 1.79
CA ALA A 245 -15.53 7.83 2.28
C ALA A 245 -16.37 6.60 1.81
N MET A 246 -15.76 5.42 1.88
CA MET A 246 -16.43 4.15 1.62
C MET A 246 -17.62 3.95 2.55
N MET A 247 -18.75 3.45 2.04
CA MET A 247 -19.90 3.08 2.87
C MET A 247 -19.75 1.64 3.40
N PRO A 248 -20.11 1.38 4.67
CA PRO A 248 -19.96 0.05 5.24
C PRO A 248 -20.99 -0.94 4.65
N GLU A 249 -20.53 -2.18 4.41
CA GLU A 249 -21.38 -3.32 4.03
C GLU A 249 -21.01 -4.54 4.88
N GLY A 250 -21.67 -4.69 6.03
CA GLY A 250 -21.34 -5.76 6.98
C GLY A 250 -19.86 -5.75 7.38
N LEU A 251 -19.19 -6.90 7.25
CA LEU A 251 -17.75 -7.04 7.43
C LEU A 251 -16.97 -7.08 6.11
N LYS A 252 -17.65 -6.93 4.96
CA LYS A 252 -17.02 -6.91 3.64
C LYS A 252 -16.32 -5.58 3.39
N PHE A 253 -17.02 -4.47 3.60
CA PHE A 253 -16.47 -3.13 3.46
C PHE A 253 -16.62 -2.35 4.76
N HIS A 254 -15.56 -1.68 5.16
CA HIS A 254 -15.54 -0.82 6.33
C HIS A 254 -15.73 0.64 5.93
N VAL A 255 -16.24 1.44 6.88
CA VAL A 255 -16.43 2.89 6.66
C VAL A 255 -15.09 3.60 6.53
N GLY A 256 -15.03 4.60 5.66
CA GLY A 256 -13.89 5.52 5.52
C GLY A 256 -13.00 5.21 4.34
N HIS A 257 -11.69 5.39 4.51
CA HIS A 257 -10.70 5.07 3.48
C HIS A 257 -10.47 3.57 3.42
N SER A 258 -10.50 3.02 2.23
CA SER A 258 -10.40 1.58 1.97
C SER A 258 -9.61 1.33 0.69
N VAL A 259 -9.26 0.10 0.43
CA VAL A 259 -8.76 -0.33 -0.89
C VAL A 259 -9.62 -1.47 -1.40
N ILE A 260 -10.08 -1.33 -2.62
CA ILE A 260 -10.91 -2.34 -3.29
C ILE A 260 -10.28 -2.72 -4.63
N TYR A 261 -10.59 -3.93 -5.08
CA TYR A 261 -10.35 -4.34 -6.45
C TYR A 261 -11.65 -4.71 -7.14
N LEU A 262 -11.72 -4.34 -8.41
CA LEU A 262 -12.82 -4.61 -9.30
C LEU A 262 -12.32 -5.58 -10.37
N THR A 263 -12.98 -6.71 -10.53
CA THR A 263 -12.68 -7.64 -11.63
C THR A 263 -13.68 -7.48 -12.75
N GLY A 264 -13.22 -7.74 -13.96
CA GLY A 264 -14.09 -7.61 -15.12
C GLY A 264 -13.47 -8.14 -16.41
N THR A 265 -14.22 -7.93 -17.49
CA THR A 265 -13.78 -8.17 -18.85
C THR A 265 -13.48 -6.84 -19.53
N TYR A 266 -12.33 -6.74 -20.19
CA TYR A 266 -11.91 -5.54 -20.94
C TYR A 266 -11.77 -5.86 -22.42
N ASP A 267 -12.48 -5.11 -23.25
CA ASP A 267 -12.33 -5.17 -24.72
C ASP A 267 -11.31 -4.13 -25.18
N LYS A 268 -10.11 -4.58 -25.57
CA LYS A 268 -9.01 -3.71 -26.03
C LYS A 268 -9.36 -2.89 -27.29
N LYS A 269 -10.38 -3.28 -28.09
CA LYS A 269 -10.76 -2.54 -29.31
C LYS A 269 -11.69 -1.37 -29.02
N THR A 270 -12.64 -1.59 -28.12
CA THR A 270 -13.63 -0.58 -27.73
C THR A 270 -13.23 0.18 -26.48
N HIS A 271 -12.20 -0.29 -25.76
CA HIS A 271 -11.75 0.18 -24.45
C HIS A 271 -12.86 0.11 -23.38
N GLN A 272 -13.80 -0.80 -23.53
CA GLN A 272 -14.88 -1.01 -22.57
C GLN A 272 -14.45 -2.01 -21.49
N PHE A 273 -14.51 -1.57 -20.23
CA PHE A 273 -14.39 -2.45 -19.06
C PHE A 273 -15.78 -2.74 -18.52
N ILE A 274 -16.11 -4.02 -18.41
CA ILE A 274 -17.40 -4.50 -17.84
C ILE A 274 -17.07 -5.10 -16.48
N ARG A 275 -17.40 -4.38 -15.41
CA ARG A 275 -17.23 -4.81 -14.03
C ARG A 275 -18.10 -6.02 -13.73
N GLU A 276 -17.55 -7.05 -13.12
CA GLU A 276 -18.23 -8.28 -12.72
C GLU A 276 -18.34 -8.42 -11.20
N ASP A 277 -17.29 -8.06 -10.46
CA ASP A 277 -17.25 -8.18 -9.00
C ASP A 277 -16.42 -7.07 -8.36
N VAL A 278 -16.68 -6.81 -7.07
CA VAL A 278 -15.96 -5.85 -6.24
C VAL A 278 -15.65 -6.49 -4.89
N GLN A 279 -14.37 -6.48 -4.50
CA GLN A 279 -13.91 -7.07 -3.24
C GLN A 279 -12.92 -6.13 -2.52
N PRO A 280 -12.78 -6.23 -1.19
CA PRO A 280 -11.70 -5.56 -0.46
C PRO A 280 -10.36 -6.18 -0.86
N LEU A 281 -9.33 -5.34 -1.03
CA LEU A 281 -7.99 -5.81 -1.34
C LEU A 281 -7.23 -6.22 -0.07
N ASP A 282 -7.33 -5.42 0.99
CA ASP A 282 -6.85 -5.75 2.32
C ASP A 282 -7.94 -5.40 3.34
N SER A 283 -8.14 -6.26 4.32
CA SER A 283 -9.19 -6.12 5.33
C SER A 283 -8.66 -5.66 6.69
N GLY A 284 -7.38 -5.30 6.77
CA GLY A 284 -6.74 -4.86 8.00
C GLY A 284 -7.02 -3.40 8.38
N ILE A 285 -6.17 -2.87 9.23
CA ILE A 285 -6.30 -1.53 9.81
C ILE A 285 -5.50 -0.50 9.00
N ASP A 286 -4.33 -0.88 8.51
CA ASP A 286 -3.33 0.02 7.92
C ASP A 286 -2.90 -0.47 6.53
N PHE A 287 -3.66 -0.10 5.51
CA PHE A 287 -3.36 -0.42 4.12
C PHE A 287 -4.04 0.59 3.19
N TYR A 288 -3.27 1.27 2.33
CA TYR A 288 -3.81 2.26 1.39
C TYR A 288 -2.92 2.44 0.16
N ALA A 289 -3.48 2.98 -0.92
CA ALA A 289 -2.79 3.43 -2.12
C ALA A 289 -1.83 2.40 -2.75
N PRO A 290 -2.20 1.12 -2.94
CA PRO A 290 -1.31 0.14 -3.53
C PRO A 290 -0.96 0.49 -4.98
N GLN A 291 0.27 0.10 -5.37
CA GLN A 291 0.73 0.15 -6.75
C GLN A 291 1.39 -1.18 -7.12
N SER A 292 1.13 -1.67 -8.32
CA SER A 292 1.70 -2.92 -8.81
C SER A 292 2.56 -2.75 -10.06
N MET A 293 3.42 -3.70 -10.30
CA MET A 293 4.21 -3.82 -11.53
C MET A 293 4.30 -5.29 -11.97
N GLN A 294 4.58 -5.50 -13.24
CA GLN A 294 4.98 -6.82 -13.74
C GLN A 294 6.50 -6.95 -13.65
N THR A 295 6.96 -8.02 -13.01
CA THR A 295 8.38 -8.34 -12.89
C THR A 295 8.91 -8.94 -14.20
N PRO A 296 10.24 -8.96 -14.41
CA PRO A 296 10.84 -9.58 -15.61
C PRO A 296 10.52 -11.06 -15.77
N ASP A 297 10.27 -11.78 -14.66
CA ASP A 297 9.87 -13.20 -14.66
C ASP A 297 8.35 -13.41 -14.83
N GLY A 298 7.60 -12.33 -15.11
CA GLY A 298 6.18 -12.35 -15.44
C GLY A 298 5.21 -12.31 -14.25
N ARG A 299 5.71 -12.27 -13.02
CA ARG A 299 4.84 -12.10 -11.84
C ARG A 299 4.24 -10.70 -11.79
N ARG A 300 3.04 -10.57 -11.24
CA ARG A 300 2.50 -9.28 -10.80
C ARG A 300 2.84 -9.09 -9.31
N VAL A 301 3.54 -8.01 -8.99
CA VAL A 301 3.94 -7.68 -7.62
C VAL A 301 3.36 -6.32 -7.24
N MET A 302 2.82 -6.23 -6.03
CA MET A 302 2.17 -5.04 -5.48
C MET A 302 2.83 -4.64 -4.17
N ILE A 303 2.89 -3.33 -3.91
CA ILE A 303 3.29 -2.73 -2.64
C ILE A 303 2.30 -1.62 -2.28
N ALA A 304 2.06 -1.38 -0.99
CA ALA A 304 1.11 -0.37 -0.52
C ALA A 304 1.70 0.47 0.61
N TRP A 305 1.10 1.61 0.89
CA TRP A 305 1.35 2.35 2.12
C TRP A 305 0.74 1.61 3.30
N MET A 306 1.57 1.28 4.28
CA MET A 306 1.15 0.61 5.51
C MET A 306 0.76 1.67 6.54
N GLN A 307 -0.32 2.30 6.26
CA GLN A 307 -1.12 3.22 7.06
C GLN A 307 -2.46 3.45 6.34
N ALA A 308 -3.34 4.22 6.96
CA ALA A 308 -4.53 4.76 6.32
C ALA A 308 -4.78 6.16 6.88
N TRP A 309 -5.36 7.06 6.10
CA TRP A 309 -5.53 8.47 6.47
C TRP A 309 -6.14 8.70 7.85
N PRO A 310 -7.19 7.95 8.29
CA PRO A 310 -7.74 8.13 9.63
C PRO A 310 -6.74 7.86 10.76
N ASN A 311 -5.79 6.93 10.55
CA ASN A 311 -4.81 6.50 11.55
C ASN A 311 -3.53 7.35 11.54
N SER A 312 -3.33 8.15 10.50
CA SER A 312 -2.12 8.96 10.31
C SER A 312 -2.20 10.37 10.92
N LYS A 313 -3.32 10.71 11.56
CA LYS A 313 -3.52 12.02 12.18
C LYS A 313 -2.67 12.26 13.41
N PHE A 314 -2.20 11.21 14.04
CA PHE A 314 -1.42 11.27 15.26
C PHE A 314 -0.10 10.54 15.06
N VAL A 315 0.97 11.28 15.16
CA VAL A 315 2.34 10.77 15.08
C VAL A 315 2.84 10.55 16.49
N PRO A 316 3.38 9.36 16.84
CA PRO A 316 3.94 9.12 18.17
C PRO A 316 5.06 10.10 18.52
N ASP A 317 5.10 10.52 19.79
CA ASP A 317 6.13 11.42 20.27
C ASP A 317 7.54 10.81 20.11
N GLY A 318 8.49 11.62 19.68
CA GLY A 318 9.91 11.25 19.60
C GLY A 318 10.30 10.44 18.36
N VAL A 319 9.36 10.05 17.48
CA VAL A 319 9.70 9.40 16.22
C VAL A 319 10.35 10.40 15.26
N LYS A 320 11.28 9.91 14.46
CA LYS A 320 12.07 10.74 13.53
C LYS A 320 11.61 10.57 12.08
N TYR A 321 10.74 9.63 11.83
CA TYR A 321 10.05 9.38 10.55
C TYR A 321 8.67 8.78 10.83
N PHE A 322 7.74 8.91 9.90
CA PHE A 322 6.40 8.34 10.00
C PHE A 322 5.93 7.76 8.68
N GLY A 323 5.37 6.56 8.76
CA GLY A 323 4.92 5.78 7.63
C GLY A 323 5.95 4.74 7.16
N GLN A 324 5.43 3.64 6.63
CA GLN A 324 6.21 2.57 6.01
C GLN A 324 5.40 1.92 4.89
N MET A 325 6.08 1.21 3.98
CA MET A 325 5.42 0.40 2.96
C MET A 325 5.13 -1.00 3.49
N THR A 326 4.20 -1.72 2.87
CA THR A 326 4.02 -3.16 3.08
C THR A 326 5.20 -3.93 2.52
N LEU A 327 5.34 -5.20 2.90
CA LEU A 327 6.13 -6.14 2.10
C LEU A 327 5.54 -6.23 0.68
N PRO A 328 6.36 -6.28 -0.38
CA PRO A 328 5.86 -6.58 -1.71
C PRO A 328 5.13 -7.93 -1.75
N ARG A 329 3.98 -7.97 -2.45
CA ARG A 329 3.09 -9.14 -2.52
C ARG A 329 2.94 -9.62 -3.96
N GLU A 330 3.10 -10.91 -4.20
CA GLU A 330 2.73 -11.54 -5.46
C GLU A 330 1.22 -11.64 -5.59
N ILE A 331 0.68 -11.25 -6.74
CA ILE A 331 -0.75 -11.23 -7.04
C ILE A 331 -1.04 -12.28 -8.11
N ASN A 332 -2.01 -13.13 -7.83
CA ASN A 332 -2.56 -14.10 -8.79
C ASN A 332 -4.09 -14.02 -8.78
N TYR A 333 -4.76 -14.49 -9.83
CA TYR A 333 -6.20 -14.61 -9.85
C TYR A 333 -6.60 -16.08 -9.95
N ARG A 334 -7.26 -16.58 -8.91
CA ARG A 334 -7.70 -17.99 -8.84
C ARG A 334 -9.06 -18.11 -8.17
N ASN A 335 -9.92 -19.00 -8.70
CA ASN A 335 -11.22 -19.30 -8.12
C ASN A 335 -12.11 -18.06 -7.90
N GLY A 336 -12.04 -17.08 -8.81
CA GLY A 336 -12.84 -15.85 -8.73
C GLY A 336 -12.31 -14.78 -7.76
N LYS A 337 -11.08 -14.91 -7.25
CA LYS A 337 -10.48 -13.96 -6.29
C LYS A 337 -9.05 -13.64 -6.63
N LEU A 338 -8.60 -12.45 -6.23
CA LEU A 338 -7.17 -12.16 -6.12
C LEU A 338 -6.60 -12.92 -4.92
N ILE A 339 -5.50 -13.61 -5.16
CA ILE A 339 -4.71 -14.30 -4.15
C ILE A 339 -3.43 -13.49 -3.96
N GLN A 340 -3.14 -13.12 -2.73
CA GLN A 340 -1.95 -12.37 -2.36
C GLN A 340 -1.02 -13.26 -1.54
N GLN A 341 0.24 -13.30 -1.92
CA GLN A 341 1.29 -13.99 -1.16
C GLN A 341 2.45 -13.02 -0.94
N PRO A 342 3.20 -13.13 0.16
CA PRO A 342 4.47 -12.43 0.25
C PRO A 342 5.33 -12.81 -0.95
N VAL A 343 6.13 -11.89 -1.48
CA VAL A 343 7.10 -12.26 -2.52
C VAL A 343 7.98 -13.39 -2.01
N ARG A 344 8.19 -14.38 -2.88
CA ARG A 344 8.89 -15.63 -2.51
C ARG A 344 10.31 -15.42 -2.02
N GLU A 345 10.94 -14.33 -2.39
CA GLU A 345 12.30 -13.94 -2.01
C GLU A 345 12.45 -13.79 -0.49
N ILE A 346 11.38 -13.53 0.28
CA ILE A 346 11.42 -13.47 1.75
C ILE A 346 11.88 -14.79 2.37
N GLU A 347 11.65 -15.92 1.69
CA GLU A 347 12.03 -17.24 2.17
C GLU A 347 13.54 -17.45 2.20
N ASN A 348 14.31 -16.66 1.41
CA ASN A 348 15.77 -16.67 1.45
C ASN A 348 16.35 -16.11 2.77
N TYR A 349 15.53 -15.38 3.51
CA TYR A 349 15.88 -14.76 4.80
C TYR A 349 15.43 -15.58 6.01
N ARG A 350 14.84 -16.77 5.79
CA ARG A 350 14.45 -17.70 6.86
C ARG A 350 15.69 -18.29 7.52
N GLY A 351 15.77 -18.09 8.84
CA GLY A 351 16.80 -18.62 9.74
C GLY A 351 16.29 -19.77 10.58
N GLU A 352 16.38 -19.63 11.91
CA GLU A 352 15.97 -20.66 12.85
C GLU A 352 14.50 -21.07 12.66
N TYR A 353 14.27 -22.39 12.62
CA TYR A 353 12.97 -23.01 12.39
C TYR A 353 12.44 -23.71 13.64
N VAL A 354 11.19 -23.47 13.97
CA VAL A 354 10.46 -24.14 15.06
C VAL A 354 9.16 -24.69 14.50
N HIS A 355 8.86 -25.94 14.84
CA HIS A 355 7.66 -26.64 14.39
C HIS A 355 6.92 -27.31 15.55
N TYR A 356 5.63 -27.11 15.57
CA TYR A 356 4.68 -27.79 16.44
C TYR A 356 3.52 -28.34 15.62
N GLU A 357 3.16 -29.60 15.84
CA GLU A 357 2.07 -30.24 15.14
C GLU A 357 0.97 -30.70 16.08
N ASN A 358 -0.29 -30.37 15.78
CA ASN A 358 -1.49 -30.83 16.48
C ASN A 358 -1.47 -30.56 18.01
N VAL A 359 -0.98 -29.40 18.42
CA VAL A 359 -0.93 -29.01 19.84
C VAL A 359 -2.33 -28.62 20.32
N GLU A 360 -2.77 -29.17 21.44
CA GLU A 360 -4.01 -28.74 22.11
C GLU A 360 -3.74 -27.49 22.95
N ILE A 361 -4.55 -26.46 22.70
CA ILE A 361 -4.54 -25.17 23.43
C ILE A 361 -5.86 -25.05 24.19
N SER A 362 -5.79 -24.88 25.51
CA SER A 362 -6.97 -24.62 26.37
C SER A 362 -6.84 -23.30 27.12
N ASP A 363 -5.73 -23.13 27.84
CA ASP A 363 -5.38 -21.91 28.56
C ASP A 363 -4.30 -21.14 27.80
N GLU A 364 -3.90 -19.98 28.29
CA GLU A 364 -2.80 -19.23 27.71
C GLU A 364 -1.50 -20.05 27.74
N THR A 365 -0.98 -20.34 26.57
CA THR A 365 0.14 -21.25 26.34
C THR A 365 1.22 -20.56 25.54
N VAL A 366 2.46 -20.59 26.00
CA VAL A 366 3.66 -20.20 25.28
C VAL A 366 4.32 -21.47 24.73
N LEU A 367 4.63 -21.47 23.44
CA LEU A 367 5.37 -22.55 22.80
C LEU A 367 6.85 -22.16 22.73
N ASN A 368 7.73 -23.01 23.21
CA ASN A 368 9.17 -22.72 23.30
C ASN A 368 9.76 -22.41 21.92
N GLY A 369 10.45 -21.28 21.78
CA GLY A 369 11.03 -20.78 20.53
C GLY A 369 10.02 -20.12 19.57
N VAL A 370 8.75 -20.02 19.95
CA VAL A 370 7.73 -19.23 19.21
C VAL A 370 7.61 -17.86 19.86
N ASP A 371 8.54 -16.99 19.54
CA ASP A 371 8.71 -15.62 20.04
C ASP A 371 9.38 -14.73 18.97
N GLY A 372 9.60 -13.48 19.30
CA GLY A 372 10.36 -12.52 18.49
C GLY A 372 9.49 -11.53 17.73
N ARG A 373 10.16 -10.54 17.13
CA ARG A 373 9.52 -9.42 16.39
C ARG A 373 9.71 -9.51 14.88
N VAL A 374 10.72 -10.27 14.42
CA VAL A 374 11.08 -10.36 12.99
C VAL A 374 10.99 -11.82 12.57
N LEU A 375 9.82 -12.21 12.01
CA LEU A 375 9.51 -13.62 11.78
C LEU A 375 8.51 -13.85 10.63
N ASP A 376 8.52 -15.07 10.11
CA ASP A 376 7.52 -15.66 9.21
C ASP A 376 6.91 -16.88 9.90
N MET A 377 5.65 -16.78 10.34
CA MET A 377 4.97 -17.81 11.10
C MET A 377 3.68 -18.22 10.41
N THR A 378 3.48 -19.52 10.29
CA THR A 378 2.20 -20.09 9.84
C THR A 378 1.51 -20.81 10.99
N VAL A 379 0.28 -20.39 11.29
CA VAL A 379 -0.60 -21.03 12.27
C VAL A 379 -1.76 -21.67 11.53
N LYS A 380 -1.94 -22.99 11.70
CA LYS A 380 -3.10 -23.73 11.19
C LYS A 380 -4.00 -24.08 12.37
N LEU A 381 -5.21 -23.54 12.36
CA LEU A 381 -6.22 -23.78 13.40
C LEU A 381 -7.30 -24.72 12.85
N LYS A 382 -7.46 -25.91 13.46
CA LYS A 382 -8.60 -26.78 13.19
C LYS A 382 -9.87 -26.18 13.78
N VAL A 383 -10.88 -25.97 12.96
CA VAL A 383 -12.16 -25.38 13.38
C VAL A 383 -13.11 -26.50 13.80
N THR A 384 -13.45 -26.52 15.09
CA THR A 384 -14.31 -27.50 15.73
C THR A 384 -15.30 -26.79 16.65
N ASP A 385 -16.26 -27.53 17.23
CA ASP A 385 -17.20 -27.04 18.22
C ASP A 385 -16.65 -27.12 19.67
N THR A 386 -15.38 -27.51 19.84
CA THR A 386 -14.75 -27.69 21.14
C THR A 386 -14.22 -26.40 21.78
N PHE A 387 -14.21 -25.31 21.04
CA PHE A 387 -13.83 -23.97 21.51
C PHE A 387 -14.79 -22.90 20.99
N LYS A 388 -14.91 -21.80 21.72
CA LYS A 388 -15.72 -20.63 21.34
C LYS A 388 -14.88 -19.50 20.79
N LYS A 389 -13.62 -19.42 21.20
CA LYS A 389 -12.70 -18.37 20.84
C LYS A 389 -11.27 -18.91 20.86
N PHE A 390 -10.50 -18.60 19.83
CA PHE A 390 -9.06 -18.83 19.78
C PHE A 390 -8.34 -17.51 19.63
N THR A 391 -7.26 -17.28 20.36
CA THR A 391 -6.50 -16.01 20.37
C THR A 391 -5.02 -16.28 20.23
N ILE A 392 -4.37 -15.51 19.35
CA ILE A 392 -2.93 -15.36 19.25
C ILE A 392 -2.60 -13.98 19.82
N LYS A 393 -1.74 -13.89 20.82
CA LYS A 393 -1.15 -12.63 21.27
C LYS A 393 0.21 -12.47 20.61
N LEU A 394 0.47 -11.29 20.08
CA LEU A 394 1.71 -10.92 19.39
C LEU A 394 2.30 -9.68 20.04
N ALA A 395 3.62 -9.54 19.93
CA ALA A 395 4.34 -8.38 20.46
C ALA A 395 3.93 -8.09 21.92
N ALA A 396 3.99 -9.12 22.78
CA ALA A 396 3.42 -9.12 24.11
C ALA A 396 4.47 -9.09 25.22
N ASP A 397 4.13 -8.39 26.30
CA ASP A 397 4.79 -8.47 27.62
C ASP A 397 3.71 -8.41 28.71
N GLU A 398 4.09 -8.08 29.95
CA GLU A 398 3.13 -7.93 31.06
C GLU A 398 2.14 -6.77 30.87
N THR A 399 2.50 -5.75 30.08
CA THR A 399 1.76 -4.49 29.90
C THR A 399 1.05 -4.43 28.55
N TYR A 400 1.74 -4.82 27.50
CA TYR A 400 1.34 -4.60 26.10
C TYR A 400 1.03 -5.91 25.40
N ASP A 401 0.12 -5.86 24.44
CA ASP A 401 -0.14 -6.93 23.46
C ASP A 401 -0.91 -6.40 22.25
N SER A 402 -0.84 -7.16 21.18
CA SER A 402 -1.76 -7.07 20.03
C SER A 402 -2.34 -8.45 19.77
N THR A 403 -3.63 -8.58 19.49
CA THR A 403 -4.28 -9.88 19.37
C THR A 403 -4.90 -10.13 18.01
N ILE A 404 -4.81 -11.39 17.58
CA ILE A 404 -5.58 -11.96 16.48
C ILE A 404 -6.50 -13.00 17.12
N THR A 405 -7.83 -12.82 16.98
CA THR A 405 -8.81 -13.69 17.62
C THR A 405 -9.76 -14.27 16.60
N TYR A 406 -10.03 -15.56 16.64
CA TYR A 406 -11.00 -16.24 15.78
C TYR A 406 -12.19 -16.77 16.59
N ASP A 407 -13.40 -16.40 16.15
CA ASP A 407 -14.69 -16.92 16.63
C ASP A 407 -15.24 -17.92 15.60
N PRO A 408 -15.26 -19.24 15.89
CA PRO A 408 -15.69 -20.26 14.93
C PRO A 408 -17.20 -20.26 14.66
N VAL A 409 -18.01 -19.72 15.59
CA VAL A 409 -19.47 -19.66 15.43
C VAL A 409 -19.88 -18.53 14.50
N ARG A 410 -19.23 -17.39 14.65
CA ARG A 410 -19.47 -16.22 13.79
C ARG A 410 -18.63 -16.25 12.49
N GLU A 411 -17.62 -17.13 12.43
CA GLU A 411 -16.59 -17.15 11.37
C GLU A 411 -15.90 -15.78 11.23
N VAL A 412 -15.52 -15.16 12.35
CA VAL A 412 -14.94 -13.82 12.41
C VAL A 412 -13.52 -13.87 12.96
N LEU A 413 -12.59 -13.30 12.21
CA LEU A 413 -11.25 -12.96 12.66
C LEU A 413 -11.23 -11.50 13.11
N SER A 414 -10.80 -11.25 14.34
CA SER A 414 -10.70 -9.91 14.93
C SER A 414 -9.24 -9.55 15.15
N LEU A 415 -8.83 -8.39 14.66
CA LEU A 415 -7.56 -7.73 14.99
C LEU A 415 -7.80 -6.71 16.09
N ASP A 416 -6.96 -6.68 17.11
CA ASP A 416 -7.07 -5.73 18.21
C ASP A 416 -5.67 -5.31 18.68
N ARG A 417 -5.34 -4.03 18.51
CA ARG A 417 -4.11 -3.38 19.01
C ARG A 417 -4.38 -2.35 20.09
N SER A 418 -5.53 -2.41 20.75
CA SER A 418 -5.90 -1.43 21.79
C SER A 418 -4.97 -1.43 23.00
N ARG A 419 -4.17 -2.48 23.18
CA ARG A 419 -3.14 -2.60 24.22
C ARG A 419 -1.70 -2.47 23.69
N SER A 420 -1.51 -1.97 22.49
CA SER A 420 -0.17 -1.80 21.89
C SER A 420 0.62 -0.58 22.40
N GLY A 421 0.10 0.16 23.37
CA GLY A 421 0.78 1.32 23.98
C GLY A 421 0.44 2.67 23.37
N TYR A 422 -0.23 2.70 22.24
CA TYR A 422 -0.63 3.95 21.58
C TYR A 422 -2.10 4.28 21.90
N MET A 423 -2.34 5.36 22.65
CA MET A 423 -3.63 5.67 23.25
C MET A 423 -4.42 6.78 22.52
N TYR A 424 -4.03 7.12 21.29
CA TYR A 424 -4.71 8.16 20.51
C TYR A 424 -6.00 7.66 19.87
N ASP A 425 -6.84 8.61 19.43
CA ASP A 425 -8.09 8.35 18.72
C ASP A 425 -7.84 7.93 17.28
N ILE A 426 -7.39 6.70 17.14
CA ILE A 426 -7.16 5.99 15.88
C ILE A 426 -7.90 4.66 15.88
N LEU A 427 -7.98 3.99 14.74
CA LEU A 427 -8.60 2.68 14.66
C LEU A 427 -7.70 1.63 15.35
N HIS A 428 -8.26 0.94 16.36
CA HIS A 428 -7.56 -0.10 17.11
C HIS A 428 -8.05 -1.51 16.81
N LYS A 429 -9.27 -1.67 16.31
CA LYS A 429 -9.91 -2.97 16.09
C LYS A 429 -10.48 -3.09 14.69
N ARG A 430 -10.42 -4.33 14.16
CA ARG A 430 -11.02 -4.67 12.87
C ARG A 430 -11.53 -6.11 12.91
N ASP A 431 -12.79 -6.30 12.54
CA ASP A 431 -13.41 -7.61 12.36
C ASP A 431 -13.48 -7.96 10.87
N ILE A 432 -13.19 -9.21 10.54
CA ILE A 432 -13.10 -9.72 9.17
C ILE A 432 -13.89 -11.03 9.10
N GLN A 433 -14.77 -11.18 8.12
CA GLN A 433 -15.43 -12.45 7.86
C GLN A 433 -14.42 -13.45 7.26
N VAL A 434 -14.14 -14.53 7.96
CA VAL A 434 -13.18 -15.57 7.56
C VAL A 434 -13.82 -16.95 7.69
N LYS A 435 -14.16 -17.55 6.54
CA LYS A 435 -14.67 -18.92 6.51
C LYS A 435 -13.53 -19.92 6.53
N PRO A 436 -13.67 -21.04 7.28
CA PRO A 436 -12.71 -22.13 7.22
C PRO A 436 -12.60 -22.72 5.81
N ALA A 437 -11.40 -23.05 5.41
CA ALA A 437 -11.10 -23.78 4.17
C ALA A 437 -10.79 -25.25 4.53
N GLY A 438 -11.62 -26.18 4.10
CA GLY A 438 -11.44 -27.61 4.46
C GLY A 438 -11.50 -27.92 5.95
N GLY A 439 -12.20 -27.09 6.76
CA GLY A 439 -12.29 -27.25 8.21
C GLY A 439 -11.15 -26.60 9.00
N GLU A 440 -10.29 -25.83 8.34
CA GLU A 440 -9.16 -25.14 8.97
C GLU A 440 -9.17 -23.64 8.62
N VAL A 441 -8.60 -22.83 9.50
CA VAL A 441 -8.18 -21.45 9.21
C VAL A 441 -6.65 -21.43 9.27
N THR A 442 -6.04 -21.07 8.13
CA THR A 442 -4.59 -20.92 8.03
C THR A 442 -4.24 -19.44 8.05
N LEU A 443 -3.31 -19.04 8.91
CA LEU A 443 -2.79 -17.68 9.03
C LEU A 443 -1.27 -17.73 8.84
N ARG A 444 -0.77 -17.22 7.70
CA ARG A 444 0.66 -16.89 7.55
C ARG A 444 0.85 -15.47 8.03
N ILE A 445 1.66 -15.29 9.04
CA ILE A 445 1.88 -14.04 9.77
C ILE A 445 3.34 -13.62 9.54
N LEU A 446 3.53 -12.51 8.85
CA LEU A 446 4.83 -11.86 8.74
C LEU A 446 4.88 -10.70 9.72
N MET A 447 5.84 -10.73 10.61
CA MET A 447 6.10 -9.64 11.56
C MET A 447 7.43 -8.98 11.25
N ASP A 448 7.44 -7.67 11.34
CA ASP A 448 8.62 -6.85 11.50
C ASP A 448 8.50 -6.05 12.79
N ARG A 449 9.53 -5.32 13.16
CA ARG A 449 9.60 -4.58 14.44
C ARG A 449 8.34 -3.79 14.76
N PHE A 450 7.67 -3.24 13.75
CA PHE A 450 6.56 -2.28 13.91
C PHE A 450 5.30 -2.67 13.13
N SER A 451 5.19 -3.91 12.64
CA SER A 451 4.06 -4.30 11.79
C SER A 451 3.77 -5.79 11.81
N VAL A 452 2.54 -6.11 11.42
CA VAL A 452 2.04 -7.47 11.17
C VAL A 452 1.29 -7.48 9.85
N GLU A 453 1.65 -8.40 8.96
CA GLU A 453 0.90 -8.72 7.74
C GLU A 453 0.41 -10.16 7.81
N ILE A 454 -0.88 -10.36 7.63
CA ILE A 454 -1.54 -11.66 7.78
C ILE A 454 -2.12 -12.08 6.43
N PHE A 455 -1.70 -13.25 5.95
CA PHE A 455 -2.22 -13.89 4.75
C PHE A 455 -3.10 -15.06 5.18
N ILE A 456 -4.40 -14.93 4.93
CA ILE A 456 -5.45 -15.79 5.44
C ILE A 456 -5.84 -16.80 4.37
N ASN A 457 -5.90 -18.10 4.71
CA ASN A 457 -6.30 -19.19 3.83
C ASN A 457 -5.60 -19.09 2.46
N ASP A 458 -4.28 -19.25 2.49
CA ASP A 458 -3.38 -19.14 1.33
C ASP A 458 -3.47 -17.79 0.59
N GLY A 459 -3.72 -16.70 1.34
CA GLY A 459 -3.76 -15.34 0.79
C GLY A 459 -5.05 -14.99 0.03
N SER A 460 -6.10 -15.77 0.21
CA SER A 460 -7.43 -15.44 -0.33
C SER A 460 -8.06 -14.20 0.32
N GLN A 461 -7.53 -13.79 1.46
CA GLN A 461 -7.75 -12.53 2.17
C GLN A 461 -6.45 -12.12 2.85
N THR A 462 -6.28 -10.83 3.07
CA THR A 462 -5.12 -10.27 3.80
C THR A 462 -5.58 -9.25 4.82
N ALA A 463 -4.75 -9.05 5.84
CA ALA A 463 -4.97 -8.02 6.84
C ALA A 463 -3.64 -7.44 7.33
N THR A 464 -3.55 -6.12 7.34
CA THR A 464 -2.32 -5.37 7.66
C THR A 464 -2.53 -4.48 8.87
N MET A 465 -1.56 -4.45 9.77
CA MET A 465 -1.63 -3.68 11.00
C MET A 465 -0.24 -3.19 11.44
N VAL A 466 -0.13 -1.90 11.76
CA VAL A 466 1.06 -1.31 12.42
C VAL A 466 1.00 -1.59 13.91
N LEU A 467 2.16 -1.89 14.51
CA LEU A 467 2.37 -2.09 15.94
C LEU A 467 3.05 -0.88 16.57
N PHE A 468 2.67 -0.57 17.80
CA PHE A 468 3.26 0.53 18.59
C PHE A 468 3.95 0.06 19.87
N THR A 469 3.95 -1.26 20.13
CA THR A 469 4.57 -1.85 21.32
C THR A 469 6.08 -1.64 21.32
N PRO A 470 6.70 -1.42 22.47
CA PRO A 470 8.16 -1.47 22.61
C PRO A 470 8.73 -2.77 22.03
N GLN A 471 9.94 -2.72 21.48
CA GLN A 471 10.51 -3.89 20.79
C GLN A 471 10.81 -5.05 21.73
N GLU A 472 11.00 -4.76 23.00
CA GLU A 472 11.22 -5.73 24.08
C GLU A 472 9.98 -6.58 24.39
N ALA A 473 8.79 -6.11 23.99
CA ALA A 473 7.56 -6.88 24.05
C ALA A 473 7.52 -7.86 22.87
N ASP A 474 8.20 -8.98 22.96
CA ASP A 474 8.46 -9.93 21.88
C ASP A 474 7.82 -11.30 22.06
N ASN A 475 7.10 -11.52 23.18
CA ASN A 475 6.43 -12.79 23.44
C ASN A 475 5.26 -13.02 22.49
N ILE A 476 5.05 -14.31 22.18
CA ILE A 476 3.89 -14.82 21.44
C ILE A 476 3.23 -15.90 22.30
N SER A 477 1.92 -15.81 22.49
CA SER A 477 1.14 -16.83 23.19
C SER A 477 -0.16 -17.18 22.47
N PHE A 478 -0.68 -18.36 22.77
CA PHE A 478 -1.92 -18.89 22.22
C PHE A 478 -2.89 -19.20 23.35
N ALA A 479 -4.18 -18.90 23.16
CA ALA A 479 -5.20 -19.21 24.15
C ALA A 479 -6.51 -19.65 23.49
N ALA A 480 -7.30 -20.47 24.18
CA ALA A 480 -8.63 -20.83 23.70
C ALA A 480 -9.67 -20.83 24.84
N ASP A 481 -10.89 -20.39 24.54
CA ASP A 481 -12.07 -20.65 25.40
C ASP A 481 -12.67 -22.00 24.98
N GLY A 482 -12.20 -23.05 25.65
CA GLY A 482 -12.41 -24.46 25.32
C GLY A 482 -11.12 -25.13 24.88
N LYS A 483 -11.18 -26.07 23.93
CA LYS A 483 -10.02 -26.82 23.42
C LYS A 483 -9.85 -26.61 21.92
N ALA A 484 -8.84 -25.87 21.55
CA ALA A 484 -8.44 -25.69 20.16
C ALA A 484 -7.24 -26.58 19.82
N GLN A 485 -7.12 -26.99 18.56
CA GLN A 485 -5.94 -27.70 18.05
C GLN A 485 -5.26 -26.88 16.98
N ILE A 486 -3.95 -26.64 17.16
CA ILE A 486 -3.15 -25.87 16.21
C ILE A 486 -1.89 -26.60 15.77
N SER A 487 -1.40 -26.26 14.57
CA SER A 487 -0.01 -26.51 14.15
C SER A 487 0.66 -25.17 13.86
N VAL A 488 1.95 -25.08 14.21
CA VAL A 488 2.73 -23.84 14.08
C VAL A 488 4.04 -24.15 13.37
N ASP A 489 4.32 -23.42 12.29
CA ASP A 489 5.61 -23.35 11.63
C ASP A 489 6.15 -21.92 11.79
N LYS A 490 7.29 -21.72 12.42
CA LYS A 490 7.87 -20.39 12.65
C LYS A 490 9.33 -20.37 12.21
N TYR A 491 9.66 -19.38 11.40
CA TYR A 491 11.02 -19.03 11.03
C TYR A 491 11.37 -17.65 11.61
N ALA A 492 12.53 -17.55 12.26
CA ALA A 492 13.14 -16.24 12.47
C ALA A 492 13.60 -15.71 11.12
N LEU A 493 13.43 -14.41 10.87
CA LEU A 493 13.99 -13.75 9.67
C LEU A 493 15.27 -13.01 10.05
N THR A 494 16.30 -13.14 9.21
CA THR A 494 17.64 -12.57 9.43
C THR A 494 18.08 -11.81 8.19
N PHE A 495 18.45 -10.51 8.34
CA PHE A 495 18.83 -9.56 7.29
C PHE A 495 20.26 -9.07 7.46
#